data_f3fad8fbb8f08bc8480f74f84422e5d9
#
_entry.id   f3fad8fbb8f08bc8480f74f84422e5d9
#
_cell.length_a   1.000
_cell.length_b   1.000
_cell.length_c   1.000
_cell.angle_alpha   90.00
_cell.angle_beta   90.00
_cell.angle_gamma   90.00
#
_symmetry.space_group_name_H-M   'P 1'
#
loop_
_entity.id
_entity.type
_entity.pdbx_description
1 polymer ?
#
loop_
_entity_poly.entity_id
_entity_poly.type
_entity_poly.pdbx_seq_one_letter_code
_entity_poly.pdbx_strand_id
1 'polypeptide(L)'
;MSYHKPVLLNESLDSLEIRGNGVYVDMTYGGGGHSQEILNRLGSNGKLIAFDQDLDSQSNIIDDERLIFFRQNNIFLMQTLEYLKIRKVDGILADLGVSSHQLDKKNRGFSFHPGYKLDMRMNQNQNLDAIQVINNYSESELSNLFYLNKILSSTKLDGNKFIRSYRKLSRYVLNYLEQEGVIFYECFINERGEEIEYSN
;
A
#
# COMPACT_ATOMS: atom_id res chain seq x y z
N MET A 1 -4.30 14.43 -16.89
CA MET A 1 -4.53 14.69 -15.46
C MET A 1 -3.22 14.46 -14.76
N SER A 2 -2.66 15.44 -14.04
CA SER A 2 -1.42 15.20 -13.30
C SER A 2 -1.77 14.38 -12.07
N TYR A 3 -1.31 13.14 -12.00
CA TYR A 3 -1.30 12.39 -10.76
C TYR A 3 -0.51 13.18 -9.71
N HIS A 4 -1.00 13.19 -8.48
CA HIS A 4 -0.32 13.84 -7.37
C HIS A 4 1.11 13.30 -7.23
N LYS A 5 2.03 14.18 -6.84
CA LYS A 5 3.38 13.77 -6.46
C LYS A 5 3.26 12.77 -5.30
N PRO A 6 3.91 11.59 -5.40
CA PRO A 6 3.88 10.60 -4.33
C PRO A 6 4.40 11.19 -3.01
N VAL A 7 3.82 10.74 -1.91
CA VAL A 7 4.23 11.16 -0.56
C VAL A 7 5.63 10.64 -0.29
N LEU A 8 6.50 11.46 0.29
CA LEU A 8 7.88 11.11 0.67
C LEU A 8 8.66 10.38 -0.43
N LEU A 9 8.49 10.79 -1.69
CA LEU A 9 9.06 10.08 -2.84
C LEU A 9 10.57 9.88 -2.71
N ASN A 10 11.30 10.95 -2.44
CA ASN A 10 12.77 10.88 -2.38
C ASN A 10 13.25 10.10 -1.17
N GLU A 11 12.66 10.35 -0.02
CA GLU A 11 12.98 9.74 1.26
C GLU A 11 12.77 8.21 1.21
N SER A 12 11.64 7.77 0.67
CA SER A 12 11.34 6.35 0.49
C SER A 12 12.33 5.66 -0.44
N LEU A 13 12.68 6.32 -1.54
CA LEU A 13 13.59 5.75 -2.54
C LEU A 13 15.05 5.78 -2.11
N ASP A 14 15.46 6.79 -1.34
CA ASP A 14 16.79 6.83 -0.77
C ASP A 14 16.97 5.74 0.29
N SER A 15 15.92 5.47 1.08
CA SER A 15 15.88 4.37 2.05
C SER A 15 15.91 2.97 1.39
N LEU A 16 15.39 2.84 0.17
CA LEU A 16 15.47 1.58 -0.59
C LEU A 16 16.87 1.26 -1.10
N GLU A 17 17.82 2.22 -1.09
CA GLU A 17 19.21 2.04 -1.58
C GLU A 17 19.26 1.33 -2.94
N ILE A 18 18.53 1.85 -3.92
CA ILE A 18 18.29 1.19 -5.21
C ILE A 18 19.61 0.93 -5.97
N ARG A 19 19.86 -0.35 -6.26
CA ARG A 19 20.99 -0.83 -7.06
C ARG A 19 20.54 -1.10 -8.49
N GLY A 20 21.35 -0.76 -9.46
CA GLY A 20 21.01 -0.88 -10.87
C GLY A 20 20.58 -2.27 -11.34
N ASN A 21 21.09 -3.33 -10.73
CA ASN A 21 20.75 -4.73 -11.07
C ASN A 21 19.81 -5.38 -10.04
N GLY A 22 19.26 -4.60 -9.10
CA GLY A 22 18.41 -5.09 -8.03
C GLY A 22 17.02 -5.47 -8.49
N VAL A 23 16.33 -6.22 -7.64
CA VAL A 23 14.93 -6.61 -7.80
C VAL A 23 14.11 -5.94 -6.70
N TYR A 24 13.16 -5.13 -7.07
CA TYR A 24 12.33 -4.36 -6.14
C TYR A 24 10.86 -4.68 -6.31
N VAL A 25 10.10 -4.45 -5.25
CA VAL A 25 8.65 -4.63 -5.24
C VAL A 25 7.98 -3.33 -4.83
N ASP A 26 6.99 -2.90 -5.60
CA ASP A 26 6.03 -1.86 -5.22
C ASP A 26 4.67 -2.54 -4.94
N MET A 27 4.29 -2.60 -3.66
CA MET A 27 3.05 -3.27 -3.24
C MET A 27 1.80 -2.41 -3.48
N THR A 28 1.97 -1.14 -3.88
CA THR A 28 0.93 -0.10 -3.94
C THR A 28 1.13 0.82 -5.14
N TYR A 29 1.07 0.23 -6.34
CA TYR A 29 1.40 0.93 -7.58
C TYR A 29 0.64 2.25 -7.79
N GLY A 30 -0.68 2.25 -7.58
CA GLY A 30 -1.54 3.43 -7.70
C GLY A 30 -1.41 4.15 -9.04
N GLY A 31 -0.89 5.37 -9.00
CA GLY A 31 -0.60 6.18 -10.19
C GLY A 31 0.77 5.91 -10.83
N GLY A 32 1.57 5.01 -10.28
CA GLY A 32 2.90 4.65 -10.78
C GLY A 32 4.02 5.63 -10.41
N GLY A 33 3.76 6.59 -9.53
CA GLY A 33 4.76 7.63 -9.24
C GLY A 33 6.02 7.12 -8.56
N HIS A 34 5.90 6.28 -7.53
CA HIS A 34 7.04 5.62 -6.89
C HIS A 34 7.70 4.64 -7.87
N SER A 35 6.90 3.82 -8.55
CA SER A 35 7.37 2.86 -9.55
C SER A 35 8.19 3.52 -10.66
N GLN A 36 7.75 4.67 -11.18
CA GLN A 36 8.48 5.42 -12.21
C GLN A 36 9.88 5.83 -11.71
N GLU A 37 9.95 6.32 -10.48
CA GLU A 37 11.23 6.77 -9.94
C GLU A 37 12.15 5.59 -9.56
N ILE A 38 11.59 4.45 -9.13
CA ILE A 38 12.36 3.19 -8.97
C ILE A 38 12.96 2.79 -10.33
N LEU A 39 12.17 2.79 -11.39
CA LEU A 39 12.63 2.45 -12.74
C LEU A 39 13.72 3.42 -13.24
N ASN A 40 13.62 4.71 -12.93
CA ASN A 40 14.65 5.71 -13.27
C ASN A 40 16.01 5.42 -12.60
N ARG A 41 16.00 4.83 -11.41
CA ARG A 41 17.21 4.46 -10.66
C ARG A 41 17.73 3.06 -11.01
N LEU A 42 16.91 2.20 -11.63
CA LEU A 42 17.30 0.87 -12.07
C LEU A 42 18.13 0.93 -13.36
N GLY A 43 19.09 0.04 -13.48
CA GLY A 43 19.78 -0.26 -14.74
C GLY A 43 19.01 -1.24 -15.62
N SER A 44 19.54 -1.56 -16.79
CA SER A 44 18.90 -2.45 -17.78
C SER A 44 18.62 -3.87 -17.29
N ASN A 45 19.35 -4.35 -16.29
CA ASN A 45 19.18 -5.69 -15.71
C ASN A 45 18.35 -5.69 -14.43
N GLY A 46 17.93 -4.53 -13.93
CA GLY A 46 17.07 -4.40 -12.77
C GLY A 46 15.64 -4.83 -13.07
N LYS A 47 14.87 -5.13 -12.03
CA LYS A 47 13.45 -5.53 -12.16
C LYS A 47 12.61 -4.84 -11.09
N LEU A 48 11.42 -4.43 -11.49
CA LEU A 48 10.38 -3.94 -10.59
C LEU A 48 9.13 -4.82 -10.74
N ILE A 49 8.69 -5.41 -9.64
CA ILE A 49 7.42 -6.12 -9.54
C ILE A 49 6.44 -5.18 -8.85
N ALA A 50 5.33 -4.87 -9.48
CA ALA A 50 4.36 -3.94 -8.93
C ALA A 50 2.98 -4.57 -8.79
N PHE A 51 2.29 -4.22 -7.70
CA PHE A 51 0.96 -4.71 -7.37
C PHE A 51 -0.03 -3.57 -7.23
N ASP A 52 -1.21 -3.78 -7.77
CA ASP A 52 -2.39 -3.01 -7.40
C ASP A 52 -3.65 -3.83 -7.66
N GLN A 53 -4.62 -3.77 -6.75
CA GLN A 53 -5.90 -4.45 -6.93
C GLN A 53 -6.97 -3.54 -7.56
N ASP A 54 -6.71 -2.23 -7.65
CA ASP A 54 -7.62 -1.24 -8.21
C ASP A 54 -7.60 -1.30 -9.74
N LEU A 55 -8.79 -1.32 -10.35
CA LEU A 55 -8.93 -1.29 -11.81
C LEU A 55 -8.37 0.02 -12.41
N ASP A 56 -8.50 1.12 -11.68
CA ASP A 56 -8.08 2.43 -12.17
C ASP A 56 -6.56 2.53 -12.35
N SER A 57 -5.77 1.73 -11.63
CA SER A 57 -4.30 1.69 -11.76
C SER A 57 -3.82 1.21 -13.13
N GLN A 58 -4.64 0.40 -13.83
CA GLN A 58 -4.27 -0.15 -15.14
C GLN A 58 -4.06 0.92 -16.22
N SER A 59 -4.75 2.06 -16.11
CA SER A 59 -4.60 3.15 -17.09
C SER A 59 -3.26 3.87 -16.99
N ASN A 60 -2.47 3.59 -15.96
CA ASN A 60 -1.22 4.28 -15.66
C ASN A 60 0.01 3.36 -15.71
N ILE A 61 -0.16 2.14 -16.23
CA ILE A 61 0.96 1.20 -16.32
C ILE A 61 2.05 1.80 -17.23
N ILE A 62 3.24 1.90 -16.67
CA ILE A 62 4.43 2.41 -17.34
C ILE A 62 4.87 1.37 -18.38
N ASP A 63 5.13 1.82 -19.61
CA ASP A 63 5.68 0.98 -20.67
C ASP A 63 7.20 0.86 -20.50
N ASP A 64 7.62 -0.11 -19.68
CA ASP A 64 9.02 -0.41 -19.40
C ASP A 64 9.20 -1.93 -19.23
N GLU A 65 10.11 -2.52 -19.99
CA GLU A 65 10.36 -3.98 -19.99
C GLU A 65 10.85 -4.53 -18.65
N ARG A 66 11.35 -3.67 -17.76
CA ARG A 66 11.80 -4.02 -16.41
C ARG A 66 10.65 -4.09 -15.41
N LEU A 67 9.45 -3.55 -15.78
CA LEU A 67 8.25 -3.57 -14.95
C LEU A 67 7.43 -4.83 -15.20
N ILE A 68 7.12 -5.55 -14.14
CA ILE A 68 6.16 -6.67 -14.15
C ILE A 68 5.00 -6.30 -13.25
N PHE A 69 3.88 -5.89 -13.86
CA PHE A 69 2.71 -5.43 -13.12
C PHE A 69 1.70 -6.56 -12.91
N PHE A 70 1.24 -6.73 -11.67
CA PHE A 70 0.18 -7.66 -11.30
C PHE A 70 -1.04 -6.92 -10.75
N ARG A 71 -2.16 -7.03 -11.46
CA ARG A 71 -3.45 -6.52 -10.96
C ARG A 71 -4.04 -7.49 -9.96
N GLN A 72 -3.52 -7.51 -8.76
CA GLN A 72 -3.99 -8.37 -7.68
C GLN A 72 -3.67 -7.77 -6.31
N ASN A 73 -4.26 -8.35 -5.27
CA ASN A 73 -3.94 -7.98 -3.90
C ASN A 73 -2.48 -8.36 -3.57
N ASN A 74 -1.77 -7.49 -2.90
CA ASN A 74 -0.37 -7.67 -2.50
C ASN A 74 -0.13 -8.80 -1.49
N ILE A 75 -1.18 -9.34 -0.85
CA ILE A 75 -1.09 -10.56 -0.02
C ILE A 75 -0.58 -11.76 -0.82
N PHE A 76 -0.67 -11.72 -2.16
CA PHE A 76 -0.15 -12.77 -3.04
C PHE A 76 1.31 -12.58 -3.44
N LEU A 77 2.04 -11.65 -2.77
CA LEU A 77 3.45 -11.37 -3.07
C LEU A 77 4.28 -12.65 -3.16
N MET A 78 4.19 -13.51 -2.13
CA MET A 78 5.03 -14.72 -2.07
C MET A 78 4.76 -15.68 -3.21
N GLN A 79 3.47 -15.95 -3.51
CA GLN A 79 3.08 -16.81 -4.63
C GLN A 79 3.53 -16.24 -5.97
N THR A 80 3.51 -14.89 -6.10
CA THR A 80 3.97 -14.21 -7.31
C THR A 80 5.48 -14.33 -7.49
N LEU A 81 6.25 -14.13 -6.42
CA LEU A 81 7.71 -14.28 -6.47
C LEU A 81 8.10 -15.73 -6.79
N GLU A 82 7.40 -16.71 -6.23
CA GLU A 82 7.59 -18.13 -6.54
C GLU A 82 7.28 -18.44 -8.01
N TYR A 83 6.17 -17.92 -8.53
CA TYR A 83 5.79 -18.03 -9.95
C TYR A 83 6.87 -17.44 -10.87
N LEU A 84 7.43 -16.29 -10.51
CA LEU A 84 8.51 -15.62 -11.23
C LEU A 84 9.88 -16.28 -11.01
N LYS A 85 9.97 -17.27 -10.14
CA LYS A 85 11.23 -17.93 -9.70
C LYS A 85 12.24 -16.93 -9.10
N ILE A 86 11.74 -15.90 -8.44
CA ILE A 86 12.53 -14.90 -7.72
C ILE A 86 12.62 -15.34 -6.27
N ARG A 87 13.82 -15.67 -5.83
CA ARG A 87 14.07 -16.15 -4.47
C ARG A 87 14.37 -15.05 -3.47
N LYS A 88 14.81 -13.89 -3.97
CA LYS A 88 15.20 -12.75 -3.14
C LYS A 88 14.88 -11.46 -3.86
N VAL A 89 14.39 -10.47 -3.11
CA VAL A 89 14.23 -9.08 -3.53
C VAL A 89 15.18 -8.19 -2.74
N ASP A 90 15.61 -7.08 -3.32
CA ASP A 90 16.55 -6.15 -2.69
C ASP A 90 15.81 -5.08 -1.88
N GLY A 91 14.54 -4.82 -2.16
CA GLY A 91 13.70 -3.91 -1.39
C GLY A 91 12.22 -4.02 -1.73
N ILE A 92 11.38 -3.63 -0.78
CA ILE A 92 9.92 -3.59 -0.92
C ILE A 92 9.44 -2.21 -0.49
N LEU A 93 8.61 -1.58 -1.32
CA LEU A 93 7.90 -0.35 -1.01
C LEU A 93 6.42 -0.66 -0.81
N ALA A 94 5.82 -0.09 0.23
CA ALA A 94 4.39 -0.18 0.48
C ALA A 94 3.87 1.17 1.02
N ASP A 95 3.18 1.93 0.17
CA ASP A 95 2.46 3.15 0.54
C ASP A 95 0.99 2.80 0.83
N LEU A 96 0.74 2.35 2.07
CA LEU A 96 -0.55 1.78 2.45
C LEU A 96 -1.56 2.88 2.75
N GLY A 97 -2.67 2.84 2.04
CA GLY A 97 -3.77 3.79 2.24
C GLY A 97 -4.68 3.91 1.03
N VAL A 98 -5.35 5.07 0.91
CA VAL A 98 -6.19 5.43 -0.23
C VAL A 98 -5.47 6.48 -1.08
N SER A 99 -5.56 6.34 -2.40
CA SER A 99 -5.00 7.34 -3.31
C SER A 99 -5.88 8.60 -3.39
N SER A 100 -5.27 9.76 -3.71
CA SER A 100 -6.01 10.99 -3.99
C SER A 100 -7.06 10.78 -5.08
N HIS A 101 -6.74 9.98 -6.10
CA HIS A 101 -7.67 9.61 -7.16
C HIS A 101 -8.94 8.91 -6.63
N GLN A 102 -8.79 7.99 -5.65
CA GLN A 102 -9.92 7.32 -5.01
C GLN A 102 -10.75 8.28 -4.17
N LEU A 103 -10.12 9.26 -3.51
CA LEU A 103 -10.82 10.30 -2.74
C LEU A 103 -11.62 11.25 -3.65
N ASP A 104 -11.10 11.61 -4.81
CA ASP A 104 -11.72 12.56 -5.73
C ASP A 104 -12.88 11.96 -6.54
N LYS A 105 -12.90 10.63 -6.72
CA LYS A 105 -13.94 9.97 -7.50
C LYS A 105 -15.21 9.71 -6.70
N LYS A 106 -16.33 10.31 -7.14
CA LYS A 106 -17.66 10.24 -6.50
C LYS A 106 -18.20 8.81 -6.33
N ASN A 107 -17.89 7.92 -7.25
CA ASN A 107 -18.39 6.55 -7.26
C ASN A 107 -17.55 5.57 -6.43
N ARG A 108 -16.42 6.01 -5.84
CA ARG A 108 -15.52 5.15 -5.07
C ARG A 108 -15.86 5.11 -3.57
N GLY A 109 -16.53 6.13 -3.04
CA GLY A 109 -17.03 6.16 -1.66
C GLY A 109 -15.98 6.36 -0.57
N PHE A 110 -14.77 6.80 -0.92
CA PHE A 110 -13.69 7.10 0.04
C PHE A 110 -13.74 8.53 0.59
N SER A 111 -14.60 9.39 0.05
CA SER A 111 -14.73 10.79 0.44
C SER A 111 -15.99 11.04 1.27
N PHE A 112 -15.92 11.99 2.20
CA PHE A 112 -17.06 12.46 2.99
C PHE A 112 -17.97 13.44 2.25
N HIS A 113 -17.75 13.72 0.96
CA HIS A 113 -18.60 14.63 0.20
C HIS A 113 -20.03 14.08 0.07
N PRO A 114 -21.05 14.92 0.33
CA PRO A 114 -22.46 14.53 0.21
C PRO A 114 -22.81 14.05 -1.22
N GLY A 115 -23.64 13.02 -1.31
CA GLY A 115 -24.11 12.47 -2.59
C GLY A 115 -23.15 11.48 -3.27
N TYR A 116 -22.05 11.14 -2.65
CA TYR A 116 -21.17 10.08 -3.15
C TYR A 116 -21.73 8.71 -2.76
N LYS A 117 -21.59 7.74 -3.68
CA LYS A 117 -21.96 6.34 -3.40
C LYS A 117 -20.98 5.75 -2.38
N LEU A 118 -21.48 5.14 -1.31
CA LEU A 118 -20.67 4.47 -0.31
C LEU A 118 -20.26 3.07 -0.80
N ASP A 119 -19.25 3.01 -1.64
CA ASP A 119 -18.72 1.75 -2.20
C ASP A 119 -17.52 1.22 -1.39
N MET A 120 -16.44 1.98 -1.31
CA MET A 120 -15.19 1.72 -0.58
C MET A 120 -14.43 0.43 -0.98
N ARG A 121 -14.73 -0.18 -2.12
CA ARG A 121 -14.00 -1.33 -2.61
C ARG A 121 -12.69 -0.89 -3.25
N MET A 122 -11.57 -1.37 -2.75
CA MET A 122 -10.27 -1.23 -3.44
C MET A 122 -10.28 -2.02 -4.75
N ASN A 123 -10.69 -3.29 -4.69
CA ASN A 123 -10.93 -4.10 -5.87
C ASN A 123 -12.41 -4.02 -6.26
N GLN A 124 -12.73 -3.28 -7.31
CA GLN A 124 -14.10 -3.06 -7.78
C GLN A 124 -14.80 -4.33 -8.27
N ASN A 125 -14.07 -5.42 -8.52
CA ASN A 125 -14.64 -6.72 -8.89
C ASN A 125 -15.11 -7.54 -7.68
N GLN A 126 -14.86 -7.09 -6.45
CA GLN A 126 -15.41 -7.73 -5.25
C GLN A 126 -16.92 -7.52 -5.18
N ASN A 127 -17.64 -8.52 -4.68
CA ASN A 127 -19.10 -8.45 -4.55
C ASN A 127 -19.55 -7.59 -3.36
N LEU A 128 -18.74 -7.54 -2.29
CA LEU A 128 -19.09 -6.88 -1.03
C LEU A 128 -18.61 -5.42 -1.04
N ASP A 129 -19.56 -4.48 -1.04
CA ASP A 129 -19.30 -3.04 -0.87
C ASP A 129 -19.68 -2.54 0.54
N ALA A 130 -19.31 -1.32 0.88
CA ALA A 130 -19.57 -0.78 2.21
C ALA A 130 -21.08 -0.60 2.51
N ILE A 131 -21.91 -0.33 1.49
CA ILE A 131 -23.38 -0.27 1.67
C ILE A 131 -23.93 -1.63 2.11
N GLN A 132 -23.47 -2.70 1.47
CA GLN A 132 -23.89 -4.06 1.81
C GLN A 132 -23.43 -4.47 3.22
N VAL A 133 -22.20 -4.08 3.60
CA VAL A 133 -21.71 -4.32 4.96
C VAL A 133 -22.61 -3.65 5.99
N ILE A 134 -22.92 -2.34 5.81
CA ILE A 134 -23.73 -1.59 6.77
C ILE A 134 -25.17 -2.14 6.85
N ASN A 135 -25.75 -2.56 5.73
CA ASN A 135 -27.15 -2.99 5.70
C ASN A 135 -27.36 -4.46 6.12
N ASN A 136 -26.35 -5.31 5.95
CA ASN A 136 -26.52 -6.76 6.12
C ASN A 136 -25.81 -7.31 7.36
N TYR A 137 -24.84 -6.61 7.92
CA TYR A 137 -24.12 -7.05 9.11
C TYR A 137 -24.96 -6.79 10.37
N SER A 138 -24.91 -7.72 11.32
CA SER A 138 -25.50 -7.55 12.65
C SER A 138 -24.79 -6.42 13.43
N GLU A 139 -25.47 -5.92 14.46
CA GLU A 139 -24.92 -4.90 15.36
C GLU A 139 -23.57 -5.34 15.96
N SER A 140 -23.45 -6.60 16.35
CA SER A 140 -22.22 -7.15 16.91
C SER A 140 -21.07 -7.19 15.89
N GLU A 141 -21.35 -7.55 14.65
CA GLU A 141 -20.34 -7.55 13.58
C GLU A 141 -19.89 -6.13 13.21
N LEU A 142 -20.83 -5.18 13.11
CA LEU A 142 -20.52 -3.77 12.87
C LEU A 142 -19.72 -3.18 14.04
N SER A 143 -20.13 -3.49 15.28
CA SER A 143 -19.42 -3.04 16.48
C SER A 143 -17.97 -3.53 16.49
N ASN A 144 -17.74 -4.79 16.18
CA ASN A 144 -16.38 -5.36 16.07
C ASN A 144 -15.58 -4.71 14.96
N LEU A 145 -16.20 -4.50 13.80
CA LEU A 145 -15.55 -3.84 12.66
C LEU A 145 -15.14 -2.39 13.00
N PHE A 146 -16.04 -1.62 13.62
CA PHE A 146 -15.75 -0.25 14.04
C PHE A 146 -14.78 -0.18 15.21
N TYR A 147 -14.83 -1.13 16.12
CA TYR A 147 -13.86 -1.23 17.19
C TYR A 147 -12.44 -1.49 16.67
N LEU A 148 -12.29 -2.40 15.73
CA LEU A 148 -11.02 -2.67 15.06
C LEU A 148 -10.52 -1.43 14.30
N ASN A 149 -11.39 -0.77 13.53
CA ASN A 149 -11.04 0.47 12.83
C ASN A 149 -10.74 1.62 13.80
N LYS A 150 -11.46 1.72 14.93
CA LYS A 150 -11.16 2.71 15.97
C LYS A 150 -9.78 2.47 16.59
N ILE A 151 -9.40 1.23 16.81
CA ILE A 151 -8.04 0.88 17.26
C ILE A 151 -7.01 1.26 16.19
N LEU A 152 -7.32 1.04 14.93
CA LEU A 152 -6.43 1.35 13.81
C LEU A 152 -6.37 2.86 13.49
N SER A 153 -7.50 3.58 13.66
CA SER A 153 -7.61 5.00 13.30
C SER A 153 -7.47 5.97 14.48
N SER A 154 -7.44 5.49 15.72
CA SER A 154 -7.34 6.36 16.87
C SER A 154 -5.90 6.82 17.11
N THR A 155 -5.46 7.74 16.30
CA THR A 155 -4.26 8.57 16.53
C THR A 155 -4.30 9.38 17.83
N LYS A 156 -5.45 9.44 18.52
CA LYS A 156 -5.60 9.99 19.89
C LYS A 156 -5.44 8.96 21.01
N LEU A 157 -5.39 7.68 20.68
CA LEU A 157 -4.97 6.68 21.66
C LEU A 157 -3.45 6.65 21.60
N ASP A 158 -2.84 7.04 22.77
CA ASP A 158 -1.45 6.80 23.12
C ASP A 158 -0.73 6.02 22.00
N GLY A 159 0.13 6.70 21.25
CA GLY A 159 0.79 6.16 20.05
C GLY A 159 1.35 4.72 20.24
N ASN A 160 1.66 4.38 21.50
CA ASN A 160 2.02 3.02 21.91
C ASN A 160 0.92 1.95 21.74
N LYS A 161 -0.38 2.29 21.72
CA LYS A 161 -1.44 1.30 21.51
C LYS A 161 -1.71 1.05 20.03
N PHE A 162 -1.63 2.09 19.21
CA PHE A 162 -1.71 1.98 17.75
C PHE A 162 -0.52 1.16 17.22
N ILE A 163 0.69 1.55 17.62
CA ILE A 163 1.92 0.85 17.27
C ILE A 163 1.89 -0.62 17.74
N ARG A 164 1.33 -0.93 18.93
CA ARG A 164 1.21 -2.32 19.39
C ARG A 164 0.21 -3.15 18.58
N SER A 165 -0.90 -2.58 18.13
CA SER A 165 -1.90 -3.31 17.30
C SER A 165 -1.41 -3.47 15.86
N TYR A 166 -0.81 -2.45 15.29
CA TYR A 166 -0.16 -2.48 13.98
C TYR A 166 1.07 -3.42 14.02
N ARG A 167 1.93 -3.32 15.05
CA ARG A 167 3.03 -4.25 15.28
C ARG A 167 2.59 -5.70 15.48
N LYS A 168 1.40 -5.97 15.97
CA LYS A 168 0.90 -7.34 16.13
C LYS A 168 0.47 -7.95 14.80
N LEU A 169 -0.11 -7.17 13.90
CA LEU A 169 -0.48 -7.58 12.54
C LEU A 169 0.73 -7.55 11.60
N SER A 170 1.52 -6.50 11.66
CA SER A 170 2.73 -6.34 10.86
C SER A 170 3.89 -7.18 11.37
N ARG A 171 3.98 -7.48 12.68
CA ARG A 171 5.06 -8.32 13.22
C ARG A 171 5.06 -9.72 12.65
N TYR A 172 3.89 -10.29 12.30
CA TYR A 172 3.84 -11.59 11.64
C TYR A 172 4.40 -11.51 10.21
N VAL A 173 4.06 -10.45 9.49
CA VAL A 173 4.58 -10.17 8.15
C VAL A 173 6.05 -9.73 8.22
N LEU A 174 6.39 -8.83 9.15
CA LEU A 174 7.75 -8.30 9.34
C LEU A 174 8.73 -9.38 9.81
N ASN A 175 8.36 -10.21 10.80
CA ASN A 175 9.21 -11.33 11.24
C ASN A 175 9.48 -12.33 10.10
N TYR A 176 8.48 -12.57 9.25
CA TYR A 176 8.67 -13.43 8.08
C TYR A 176 9.66 -12.81 7.09
N LEU A 177 9.54 -11.53 6.84
CA LEU A 177 10.35 -10.79 5.87
C LEU A 177 11.78 -10.52 6.42
N GLU A 178 11.92 -10.27 7.73
CA GLU A 178 13.24 -10.20 8.41
C GLU A 178 13.99 -11.54 8.35
N GLN A 179 13.29 -12.67 8.51
CA GLN A 179 13.87 -14.01 8.36
C GLN A 179 14.37 -14.27 6.93
N GLU A 180 13.72 -13.64 5.95
CA GLU A 180 14.12 -13.71 4.53
C GLU A 180 15.16 -12.63 4.15
N GLY A 181 15.63 -11.83 5.12
CA GLY A 181 16.69 -10.82 4.93
C GLY A 181 16.22 -9.57 4.20
N VAL A 182 14.94 -9.24 4.28
CA VAL A 182 14.36 -8.00 3.73
C VAL A 182 14.45 -6.89 4.79
N ILE A 183 15.06 -5.77 4.43
CA ILE A 183 15.17 -4.58 5.30
C ILE A 183 13.92 -3.71 5.08
N PHE A 184 13.24 -3.34 6.16
CA PHE A 184 12.10 -2.42 6.14
C PHE A 184 12.47 -1.06 6.70
N TYR A 185 11.98 -0.01 6.03
CA TYR A 185 11.90 1.32 6.58
C TYR A 185 10.43 1.70 6.69
N GLU A 186 9.93 1.91 7.89
CA GLU A 186 8.61 2.49 8.16
C GLU A 186 8.79 3.99 8.39
N CYS A 187 8.14 4.81 7.58
CA CYS A 187 8.09 6.25 7.78
C CYS A 187 6.70 6.63 8.30
N PHE A 188 6.63 7.25 9.47
CA PHE A 188 5.40 7.77 10.06
C PHE A 188 5.39 9.29 9.97
N ILE A 189 4.29 9.84 9.49
CA ILE A 189 4.06 11.28 9.42
C ILE A 189 3.00 11.67 10.44
N ASN A 190 3.24 12.73 11.22
CA ASN A 190 2.23 13.30 12.09
C ASN A 190 1.20 14.15 11.32
N GLU A 191 0.16 14.64 12.00
CA GLU A 191 -0.90 15.48 11.43
C GLU A 191 -0.39 16.78 10.77
N ARG A 192 0.89 17.14 10.95
CA ARG A 192 1.54 18.33 10.37
C ARG A 192 2.43 17.98 9.18
N GLY A 193 2.51 16.68 8.80
CA GLY A 193 3.40 16.23 7.73
C GLY A 193 4.87 16.12 8.14
N GLU A 194 5.17 16.09 9.44
CA GLU A 194 6.53 15.96 9.96
C GLU A 194 6.82 14.48 10.25
N GLU A 195 8.03 14.06 9.90
CA GLU A 195 8.54 12.70 10.14
C GLU A 195 8.70 12.43 11.65
N ILE A 196 8.21 11.29 12.11
CA ILE A 196 8.36 10.87 13.50
C ILE A 196 9.44 9.79 13.56
N GLU A 197 10.65 10.15 13.98
CA GLU A 197 11.68 9.19 14.37
C GLU A 197 11.31 8.52 15.68
N TYR A 198 11.14 7.20 15.68
CA TYR A 198 11.10 6.42 16.89
C TYR A 198 12.47 5.80 17.14
N SER A 199 13.24 6.44 18.03
CA SER A 199 14.40 5.79 18.66
C SER A 199 13.94 4.58 19.47
N ASN A 200 14.59 3.44 19.26
CA ASN A 200 14.42 2.17 19.97
C ASN A 200 14.47 2.30 21.49
#